data_755b7a943aeb2c738500f525abe74f34
#
_entry.id   755b7a943aeb2c738500f525abe74f34
#
_cell.length_a   1.000
_cell.length_b   1.000
_cell.length_c   1.000
_cell.angle_alpha   90.00
_cell.angle_beta   90.00
_cell.angle_gamma   90.00
#
_symmetry.space_group_name_H-M   'P 1'
#
loop_
_entity.id
_entity.type
_entity.pdbx_description
1 polymer ?
#
loop_
_entity_poly.entity_id
_entity_poly.type
_entity_poly.pdbx_seq_one_letter_code
_entity_poly.pdbx_strand_id
1 'polypeptide(L)'
;MPIVEMESRQVVIIGAGPSGAIAAALLKRQGHDVLVIERQHFPRFSIGESLLCHCLDFVEEAGMLDAVNAAGFQRKTGAAFAWGERYSAFDFGDTFTDGKPTTFQVQRADFDKLLADQAAL
;
A
#
# COMPACT_ATOMS: atom_id res chain seq x y z
N MET A 1 -22.34 -0.42 -36.31
CA MET A 1 -21.39 0.09 -35.29
C MET A 1 -21.86 -0.40 -33.93
N PRO A 2 -21.00 -1.08 -33.16
CA PRO A 2 -21.36 -1.41 -31.79
C PRO A 2 -21.54 -0.11 -30.99
N ILE A 3 -22.60 -0.04 -30.20
CA ILE A 3 -22.80 1.05 -29.22
C ILE A 3 -21.76 0.82 -28.12
N VAL A 4 -20.84 1.75 -27.95
CA VAL A 4 -19.91 1.72 -26.83
C VAL A 4 -20.64 2.43 -25.67
N GLU A 5 -21.04 1.67 -24.67
CA GLU A 5 -21.51 2.25 -23.41
C GLU A 5 -20.32 2.94 -22.73
N MET A 6 -20.45 4.24 -22.53
CA MET A 6 -19.46 5.00 -21.75
C MET A 6 -19.86 4.98 -20.28
N GLU A 7 -18.97 4.52 -19.46
CA GLU A 7 -19.08 4.57 -18.01
C GLU A 7 -18.46 5.86 -17.50
N SER A 8 -19.14 6.56 -16.61
CA SER A 8 -18.67 7.83 -16.04
C SER A 8 -18.59 7.75 -14.53
N ARG A 9 -17.53 8.27 -13.96
CA ARG A 9 -17.30 8.38 -12.52
C ARG A 9 -16.73 9.74 -12.19
N GLN A 10 -16.85 10.16 -10.92
CA GLN A 10 -16.24 11.42 -10.46
C GLN A 10 -14.71 11.35 -10.52
N VAL A 11 -14.15 10.20 -10.15
CA VAL A 11 -12.69 9.96 -10.14
C VAL A 11 -12.40 8.62 -10.80
N VAL A 12 -11.44 8.61 -11.71
CA VAL A 12 -10.89 7.38 -12.29
C VAL A 12 -9.42 7.28 -11.91
N ILE A 13 -9.04 6.17 -11.30
CA ILE A 13 -7.66 5.88 -10.91
C ILE A 13 -7.12 4.79 -11.84
N ILE A 14 -6.01 5.07 -12.50
CA ILE A 14 -5.32 4.11 -13.37
C ILE A 14 -4.19 3.47 -12.58
N GLY A 15 -4.35 2.20 -12.28
CA GLY A 15 -3.43 1.40 -11.48
C GLY A 15 -3.97 1.10 -10.07
N ALA A 16 -3.99 -0.19 -9.73
CA ALA A 16 -4.43 -0.69 -8.41
C ALA A 16 -3.25 -1.16 -7.53
N GLY A 17 -2.08 -0.59 -7.72
CA GLY A 17 -0.98 -0.77 -6.79
C GLY A 17 -1.30 -0.12 -5.43
N PRO A 18 -0.37 -0.12 -4.47
CA PRO A 18 -0.63 0.42 -3.14
C PRO A 18 -1.12 1.86 -3.14
N SER A 19 -0.52 2.71 -3.96
CA SER A 19 -0.92 4.11 -4.10
C SER A 19 -2.35 4.25 -4.61
N GLY A 20 -2.69 3.56 -5.69
CA GLY A 20 -4.04 3.61 -6.28
C GLY A 20 -5.11 3.03 -5.37
N ALA A 21 -4.83 1.92 -4.70
CA ALA A 21 -5.76 1.29 -3.78
C ALA A 21 -6.04 2.18 -2.55
N ILE A 22 -5.00 2.77 -1.95
CA ILE A 22 -5.13 3.67 -0.81
C ILE A 22 -5.87 4.94 -1.22
N ALA A 23 -5.51 5.56 -2.35
CA ALA A 23 -6.19 6.73 -2.85
C ALA A 23 -7.70 6.48 -3.10
N ALA A 24 -8.03 5.33 -3.69
CA ALA A 24 -9.42 4.93 -3.92
C ALA A 24 -10.20 4.81 -2.61
N ALA A 25 -9.64 4.16 -1.62
CA ALA A 25 -10.27 4.00 -0.31
C ALA A 25 -10.49 5.35 0.40
N LEU A 26 -9.50 6.23 0.36
CA LEU A 26 -9.59 7.56 0.98
C LEU A 26 -10.63 8.44 0.28
N LEU A 27 -10.65 8.45 -1.04
CA LEU A 27 -11.64 9.21 -1.81
C LEU A 27 -13.06 8.68 -1.59
N LYS A 28 -13.24 7.37 -1.56
CA LYS A 28 -14.53 6.75 -1.25
C LYS A 28 -15.02 7.15 0.13
N ARG A 29 -14.14 7.19 1.13
CA ARG A 29 -14.49 7.65 2.49
C ARG A 29 -14.93 9.11 2.54
N GLN A 30 -14.45 9.92 1.60
CA GLN A 30 -14.88 11.31 1.44
C GLN A 30 -16.17 11.45 0.63
N GLY A 31 -16.77 10.34 0.20
CA GLY A 31 -18.04 10.32 -0.53
C GLY A 31 -17.92 10.44 -2.05
N HIS A 32 -16.72 10.30 -2.61
CA HIS A 32 -16.53 10.33 -4.06
C HIS A 32 -16.89 8.99 -4.70
N ASP A 33 -17.40 9.06 -5.91
CA ASP A 33 -17.63 7.90 -6.77
C ASP A 33 -16.36 7.60 -7.56
N VAL A 34 -15.71 6.49 -7.23
CA VAL A 34 -14.36 6.16 -7.71
C VAL A 34 -14.37 4.86 -8.49
N LEU A 35 -13.73 4.88 -9.66
CA LEU A 35 -13.41 3.68 -10.43
C LEU A 35 -11.90 3.49 -10.47
N VAL A 36 -11.45 2.28 -10.16
CA VAL A 36 -10.03 1.89 -10.33
C VAL A 36 -9.91 0.96 -11.52
N ILE A 37 -8.98 1.26 -12.41
CA ILE A 37 -8.69 0.46 -13.60
C ILE A 37 -7.29 -0.13 -13.44
N GLU A 38 -7.18 -1.46 -13.53
CA GLU A 38 -5.91 -2.19 -13.45
C GLU A 38 -5.76 -3.12 -14.65
N ARG A 39 -4.62 -3.06 -15.31
CA ARG A 39 -4.35 -3.88 -16.52
C ARG A 39 -3.98 -5.32 -16.23
N GLN A 40 -3.53 -5.63 -15.01
CA GLN A 40 -3.08 -6.97 -14.62
C GLN A 40 -4.08 -7.63 -13.67
N HIS A 41 -4.16 -8.94 -13.75
CA HIS A 41 -4.89 -9.73 -12.75
C HIS A 41 -4.01 -9.95 -11.52
N PHE A 42 -4.56 -9.71 -10.32
CA PHE A 42 -3.88 -9.97 -9.07
C PHE A 42 -4.10 -11.42 -8.61
N PRO A 43 -3.11 -12.06 -7.93
CA PRO A 43 -1.81 -11.50 -7.56
C PRO A 43 -0.87 -11.36 -8.76
N ARG A 44 0.02 -10.36 -8.71
CA ARG A 44 1.04 -10.13 -9.73
C ARG A 44 2.35 -9.69 -9.11
N PHE A 45 3.47 -9.95 -9.75
CA PHE A 45 4.79 -9.54 -9.29
C PHE A 45 4.98 -8.02 -9.39
N SER A 46 5.63 -7.44 -8.38
CA SER A 46 6.17 -6.08 -8.42
C SER A 46 7.37 -5.97 -7.48
N ILE A 47 8.28 -5.04 -7.76
CA ILE A 47 9.43 -4.71 -6.92
C ILE A 47 9.02 -3.66 -5.89
N GLY A 48 9.76 -3.59 -4.77
CA GLY A 48 9.52 -2.63 -3.69
C GLY A 48 8.83 -3.28 -2.50
N GLU A 49 9.51 -4.24 -1.88
CA GLU A 49 8.98 -5.10 -0.81
C GLU A 49 9.18 -4.53 0.59
N SER A 50 10.06 -3.54 0.74
CA SER A 50 10.37 -2.92 2.02
C SER A 50 9.53 -1.66 2.22
N LEU A 51 8.55 -1.74 3.10
CA LEU A 51 7.70 -0.61 3.42
C LEU A 51 8.38 0.33 4.41
N LEU A 52 8.15 1.63 4.23
CA LEU A 52 8.51 2.63 5.24
C LEU A 52 7.47 2.66 6.34
N CYS A 53 7.88 3.00 7.56
CA CYS A 53 6.94 3.12 8.69
C CYS A 53 5.81 4.12 8.40
N HIS A 54 6.10 5.25 7.74
CA HIS A 54 5.12 6.26 7.38
C HIS A 54 4.05 5.76 6.39
N CYS A 55 4.38 4.77 5.57
CA CYS A 55 3.42 4.11 4.69
C CYS A 55 2.22 3.55 5.46
N LEU A 56 2.46 3.01 6.66
CA LEU A 56 1.41 2.42 7.49
C LEU A 56 0.42 3.47 8.04
N ASP A 57 0.80 4.73 8.13
CA ASP A 57 -0.13 5.79 8.50
C ASP A 57 -1.23 5.96 7.46
N PHE A 58 -0.89 5.89 6.19
CA PHE A 58 -1.88 5.92 5.10
C PHE A 58 -2.70 4.65 5.00
N VAL A 59 -2.10 3.50 5.25
CA VAL A 59 -2.80 2.21 5.34
C VAL A 59 -3.85 2.26 6.45
N GLU A 60 -3.50 2.82 7.61
CA GLU A 60 -4.43 3.00 8.74
C GLU A 60 -5.54 3.99 8.40
N GLU A 61 -5.22 5.13 7.83
CA GLU A 61 -6.20 6.14 7.41
C GLU A 61 -7.19 5.59 6.40
N ALA A 62 -6.71 4.74 5.49
CA ALA A 62 -7.57 4.04 4.53
C ALA A 62 -8.42 2.91 5.13
N GLY A 63 -8.25 2.59 6.42
CA GLY A 63 -8.98 1.53 7.11
C GLY A 63 -8.49 0.12 6.82
N MET A 64 -7.26 -0.03 6.35
CA MET A 64 -6.70 -1.31 5.90
C MET A 64 -5.68 -1.93 6.87
N LEU A 65 -5.33 -1.23 7.96
CA LEU A 65 -4.24 -1.65 8.85
C LEU A 65 -4.52 -2.99 9.54
N ASP A 66 -5.75 -3.22 9.98
CA ASP A 66 -6.11 -4.48 10.63
C ASP A 66 -5.92 -5.67 9.68
N ALA A 67 -6.31 -5.52 8.43
CA ALA A 67 -6.10 -6.55 7.41
C ALA A 67 -4.61 -6.81 7.14
N VAL A 68 -3.81 -5.76 7.08
CA VAL A 68 -2.35 -5.86 6.90
C VAL A 68 -1.71 -6.55 8.10
N ASN A 69 -2.08 -6.17 9.32
CA ASN A 69 -1.57 -6.80 10.54
C ASN A 69 -1.94 -8.29 10.62
N ALA A 70 -3.12 -8.66 10.15
CA ALA A 70 -3.61 -10.05 10.17
C ALA A 70 -3.00 -10.93 9.07
N ALA A 71 -2.39 -10.35 8.04
CA ALA A 71 -1.89 -11.09 6.88
C ALA A 71 -0.62 -11.90 7.14
N GLY A 72 0.09 -11.66 8.25
CA GLY A 72 1.28 -12.40 8.61
C GLY A 72 2.55 -12.00 7.85
N PHE A 73 2.63 -10.77 7.33
CA PHE A 73 3.84 -10.24 6.71
C PHE A 73 4.99 -10.16 7.71
N GLN A 74 6.22 -10.26 7.20
CA GLN A 74 7.42 -10.16 8.02
C GLN A 74 7.53 -8.77 8.66
N ARG A 75 7.58 -8.72 9.99
CA ARG A 75 7.79 -7.48 10.74
C ARG A 75 9.21 -6.95 10.51
N LYS A 76 9.33 -5.65 10.33
CA LYS A 76 10.58 -4.94 10.13
C LYS A 76 10.72 -3.82 11.18
N THR A 77 11.82 -3.86 11.93
CA THR A 77 12.04 -2.96 13.07
C THR A 77 13.17 -1.96 12.85
N GLY A 78 13.92 -2.10 11.78
CA GLY A 78 15.06 -1.24 11.50
C GLY A 78 15.67 -1.51 10.14
N ALA A 79 16.78 -0.83 9.87
CA ALA A 79 17.55 -1.02 8.66
C ALA A 79 19.06 -0.98 8.97
N ALA A 80 19.81 -1.71 8.17
CA ALA A 80 21.26 -1.72 8.25
C ALA A 80 21.87 -1.50 6.86
N PHE A 81 22.98 -0.80 6.82
CA PHE A 81 23.69 -0.50 5.60
C PHE A 81 25.16 -0.90 5.75
N ALA A 82 25.69 -1.58 4.77
CA ALA A 82 27.11 -1.95 4.70
C ALA A 82 27.70 -1.48 3.37
N TRP A 83 28.85 -0.81 3.44
CA TRP A 83 29.57 -0.34 2.28
C TRP A 83 31.08 -0.52 2.53
N GLY A 84 31.71 -1.51 1.91
CA GLY A 84 33.08 -1.89 2.22
C GLY A 84 33.21 -2.28 3.69
N GLU A 85 34.13 -1.63 4.41
CA GLU A 85 34.32 -1.83 5.86
C GLU A 85 33.41 -0.98 6.75
N ARG A 86 32.57 -0.14 6.14
CA ARG A 86 31.63 0.73 6.87
C ARG A 86 30.31 0.03 7.08
N TYR A 87 29.80 0.16 8.29
CA TYR A 87 28.50 -0.40 8.68
C TYR A 87 27.72 0.62 9.50
N SER A 88 26.43 0.74 9.24
CA SER A 88 25.51 1.55 10.02
C SER A 88 24.17 0.84 10.13
N ALA A 89 23.57 0.90 11.30
CA ALA A 89 22.24 0.36 11.54
C ALA A 89 21.44 1.32 12.42
N PHE A 90 20.15 1.33 12.26
CA PHE A 90 19.26 2.10 13.12
C PHE A 90 17.93 1.38 13.34
N ASP A 91 17.33 1.65 14.49
CA ASP A 91 16.01 1.17 14.89
C ASP A 91 14.95 2.21 14.52
N PHE A 92 13.82 1.77 13.97
CA PHE A 92 12.74 2.68 13.58
C PHE A 92 12.01 3.30 14.78
N GLY A 93 12.19 2.75 15.98
CA GLY A 93 11.68 3.35 17.21
C GLY A 93 12.50 4.53 17.73
N ASP A 94 13.73 4.71 17.23
CA ASP A 94 14.62 5.81 17.58
C ASP A 94 14.47 6.97 16.58
N THR A 95 13.48 7.81 16.81
CA THR A 95 13.10 8.90 15.89
C THR A 95 12.91 10.23 16.63
N PHE A 96 13.04 11.33 15.89
CA PHE A 96 12.79 12.68 16.40
C PHE A 96 11.31 13.04 16.46
N THR A 97 10.47 12.32 15.73
CA THR A 97 9.04 12.59 15.61
C THR A 97 8.23 11.37 16.02
N ASP A 98 7.01 11.61 16.47
CA ASP A 98 6.06 10.53 16.70
C ASP A 98 5.73 9.83 15.40
N GLY A 99 5.62 8.51 15.45
CA GLY A 99 5.32 7.68 14.31
C GLY A 99 5.30 6.21 14.68
N LYS A 100 4.95 5.36 13.75
CA LYS A 100 4.95 3.92 13.96
C LYS A 100 6.39 3.41 14.06
N PRO A 101 6.72 2.63 15.12
CA PRO A 101 8.10 2.18 15.35
C PRO A 101 8.49 0.95 14.53
N THR A 102 7.54 0.36 13.82
CA THR A 102 7.74 -0.85 13.01
C THR A 102 6.99 -0.75 11.70
N THR A 103 7.41 -1.54 10.74
CA THR A 103 6.75 -1.71 9.47
C THR A 103 6.82 -3.17 9.03
N PHE A 104 6.65 -3.44 7.74
CA PHE A 104 6.68 -4.78 7.19
C PHE A 104 7.59 -4.88 5.97
N GLN A 105 8.18 -6.06 5.83
CA GLN A 105 8.73 -6.55 4.58
C GLN A 105 7.66 -7.44 3.95
N VAL A 106 7.25 -7.14 2.73
CA VAL A 106 6.10 -7.80 2.10
C VAL A 106 6.45 -8.38 0.74
N GLN A 107 5.79 -9.47 0.38
CA GLN A 107 5.70 -9.85 -1.03
C GLN A 107 4.62 -8.99 -1.67
N ARG A 108 5.00 -8.19 -2.66
CA ARG A 108 4.12 -7.22 -3.29
C ARG A 108 2.91 -7.86 -3.97
N ALA A 109 3.05 -9.08 -4.49
CA ALA A 109 1.91 -9.79 -5.06
C ALA A 109 0.77 -9.95 -4.06
N ASP A 110 1.09 -10.35 -2.83
CA ASP A 110 0.11 -10.54 -1.76
C ASP A 110 -0.35 -9.22 -1.15
N PHE A 111 0.58 -8.31 -0.91
CA PHE A 111 0.29 -7.00 -0.33
C PHE A 111 -0.61 -6.16 -1.22
N ASP A 112 -0.27 -6.05 -2.50
CA ASP A 112 -1.03 -5.26 -3.46
C ASP A 112 -2.44 -5.83 -3.67
N LYS A 113 -2.57 -7.16 -3.74
CA LYS A 113 -3.87 -7.81 -3.81
C LYS A 113 -4.72 -7.51 -2.57
N LEU A 114 -4.12 -7.62 -1.39
CA LEU A 114 -4.83 -7.34 -0.14
C LEU A 114 -5.37 -5.91 -0.12
N LEU A 115 -4.55 -4.91 -0.47
CA LEU A 115 -4.99 -3.52 -0.49
C LEU A 115 -6.08 -3.28 -1.54
N ALA A 116 -5.97 -3.87 -2.73
CA ALA A 116 -6.97 -3.75 -3.77
C ALA A 116 -8.31 -4.37 -3.33
N ASP A 117 -8.27 -5.55 -2.72
CA ASP A 117 -9.46 -6.23 -2.19
C ASP A 117 -10.13 -5.39 -1.08
N GLN A 118 -9.35 -4.77 -0.19
CA GLN A 118 -9.85 -3.88 0.84
C GLN A 118 -10.48 -2.62 0.26
N ALA A 119 -9.89 -2.04 -0.77
CA ALA A 119 -10.43 -0.86 -1.44
C ALA A 119 -11.77 -1.15 -2.13
N ALA A 120 -12.00 -2.38 -2.56
CA ALA A 120 -13.24 -2.83 -3.21
C ALA A 120 -14.42 -3.05 -2.23
N LEU A 121 -14.16 -3.09 -0.94
CA LEU A 121 -15.22 -3.20 0.09
C LEU A 121 -15.97 -1.85 0.26
#